data_31213b7baae0b9b1cff3d1f87bbec2ca
#
_entry.id   31213b7baae0b9b1cff3d1f87bbec2ca
#
_cell.length_a   1.000
_cell.length_b   1.000
_cell.length_c   1.000
_cell.angle_alpha   90.00
_cell.angle_beta   90.00
_cell.angle_gamma   90.00
#
_symmetry.space_group_name_H-M   'P 1'
#
loop_
_entity.id
_entity.type
_entity.pdbx_description
1 polymer ?
#
loop_
_entity_poly.entity_id
_entity_poly.type
_entity_poly.pdbx_seq_one_letter_code
_entity_poly.pdbx_strand_id
1 'polypeptide(L)'
;MEFERLYAPSLKELFVKQLQGMILSGELPMGAKLPSERELCEQMRVSRAVVNGGISELARQGFLEVHPRQGTYVTDYRRNGNMDTLLALLRYNGGVLGKEEIRSILEVRQGLEHMTVSRAIDCASEEGLLRLGRYLDALTITPLPSSTQAADIAFSFHHDLTILGGNQILPLIYSSFKVPCTALWIRFCRKYGVKALHRNMDKLYQFILRRDKQGAAAWIDEYLEEAIRGSQQIYEA
;
A
#
# COMPACT_ATOMS: atom_id res chain seq x y z
N MET A 1 -14.25 23.37 23.10
CA MET A 1 -13.65 23.56 21.75
C MET A 1 -12.28 22.89 21.81
N GLU A 2 -12.12 21.73 21.17
CA GLU A 2 -10.80 21.07 21.06
C GLU A 2 -10.19 21.49 19.73
N PHE A 3 -8.92 21.94 19.77
CA PHE A 3 -8.16 22.28 18.57
C PHE A 3 -7.28 21.08 18.22
N GLU A 4 -7.33 20.61 16.97
CA GLU A 4 -6.40 19.64 16.48
C GLU A 4 -5.02 20.26 16.31
N ARG A 5 -3.98 19.50 16.73
CA ARG A 5 -2.59 19.93 16.63
C ARG A 5 -2.16 19.92 15.16
N LEU A 6 -1.80 21.07 14.62
CA LEU A 6 -1.29 21.17 13.25
C LEU A 6 0.17 20.64 13.20
N TYR A 7 0.44 19.70 12.32
CA TYR A 7 1.78 19.18 12.02
C TYR A 7 2.20 19.69 10.64
N ALA A 8 3.25 20.53 10.63
CA ALA A 8 3.96 20.86 9.40
C ALA A 8 5.10 19.84 9.20
N PRO A 9 5.34 19.34 7.95
CA PRO A 9 6.49 18.50 7.67
C PRO A 9 7.80 19.23 8.02
N SER A 10 8.75 18.51 8.59
CA SER A 10 10.08 19.05 8.82
C SER A 10 10.82 19.26 7.49
N LEU A 11 11.81 20.17 7.47
CA LEU A 11 12.65 20.36 6.28
C LEU A 11 13.38 19.07 5.86
N LYS A 12 13.72 18.20 6.81
CA LYS A 12 14.28 16.87 6.50
C LYS A 12 13.27 15.99 5.76
N GLU A 13 12.02 15.93 6.20
CA GLU A 13 10.97 15.16 5.52
C GLU A 13 10.69 15.68 4.12
N LEU A 14 10.67 17.00 3.95
CA LEU A 14 10.51 17.64 2.63
C LEU A 14 11.68 17.32 1.71
N PHE A 15 12.92 17.39 2.22
CA PHE A 15 14.13 17.02 1.48
C PHE A 15 14.08 15.54 1.02
N VAL A 16 13.77 14.62 1.94
CA VAL A 16 13.65 13.19 1.63
C VAL A 16 12.56 12.97 0.57
N LYS A 17 11.38 13.55 0.76
CA LYS A 17 10.26 13.41 -0.18
C LYS A 17 10.60 13.94 -1.57
N GLN A 18 11.29 15.07 -1.67
CA GLN A 18 11.68 15.65 -2.95
C GLN A 18 12.66 14.74 -3.70
N LEU A 19 13.73 14.28 -3.05
CA LEU A 19 14.70 13.39 -3.68
C LEU A 19 14.09 12.03 -4.03
N GLN A 20 13.25 11.45 -3.18
CA GLN A 20 12.48 10.25 -3.53
C GLN A 20 11.67 10.47 -4.81
N GLY A 21 11.01 11.64 -4.92
CA GLY A 21 10.25 12.01 -6.09
C GLY A 21 11.09 12.02 -7.37
N MET A 22 12.23 12.67 -7.32
CA MET A 22 13.15 12.77 -8.46
C MET A 22 13.74 11.39 -8.85
N ILE A 23 14.02 10.52 -7.87
CA ILE A 23 14.50 9.16 -8.14
C ILE A 23 13.40 8.31 -8.77
N LEU A 24 12.20 8.34 -8.23
CA LEU A 24 11.09 7.50 -8.68
C LEU A 24 10.50 7.96 -10.02
N SER A 25 10.54 9.27 -10.32
CA SER A 25 10.17 9.81 -11.62
C SER A 25 11.24 9.57 -12.71
N GLY A 26 12.46 9.17 -12.32
CA GLY A 26 13.59 9.00 -13.22
C GLY A 26 14.34 10.31 -13.53
N GLU A 27 13.95 11.43 -12.94
CA GLU A 27 14.70 12.70 -13.04
C GLU A 27 16.11 12.57 -12.47
N LEU A 28 16.27 11.79 -11.39
CA LEU A 28 17.53 11.29 -10.87
C LEU A 28 17.65 9.79 -11.22
N PRO A 29 18.29 9.44 -12.34
CA PRO A 29 18.36 8.04 -12.77
C PRO A 29 19.28 7.20 -11.87
N MET A 30 19.09 5.89 -11.90
CA MET A 30 19.97 4.93 -11.21
C MET A 30 21.42 5.14 -11.66
N GLY A 31 22.34 5.12 -10.70
CA GLY A 31 23.77 5.39 -10.90
C GLY A 31 24.13 6.88 -10.97
N ALA A 32 23.17 7.79 -11.00
CA ALA A 32 23.43 9.21 -10.98
C ALA A 32 24.15 9.63 -9.70
N LYS A 33 25.16 10.47 -9.82
CA LYS A 33 25.85 11.11 -8.70
C LYS A 33 25.06 12.35 -8.27
N LEU A 34 24.75 12.45 -6.98
CA LEU A 34 24.14 13.64 -6.42
C LEU A 34 25.15 14.81 -6.39
N PRO A 35 24.66 16.06 -6.42
CA PRO A 35 25.48 17.23 -6.06
C PRO A 35 26.09 17.04 -4.67
N SER A 36 27.20 17.74 -4.39
CA SER A 36 27.81 17.69 -3.07
C SER A 36 26.85 18.23 -2.00
N GLU A 37 27.06 17.80 -0.73
CA GLU A 37 26.25 18.28 0.39
C GLU A 37 26.20 19.83 0.45
N ARG A 38 27.32 20.49 0.12
CA ARG A 38 27.38 21.95 0.09
C ARG A 38 26.46 22.53 -1.00
N GLU A 39 26.53 21.98 -2.22
CA GLU A 39 25.67 22.40 -3.32
C GLU A 39 24.21 22.17 -3.02
N LEU A 40 23.86 21.01 -2.40
CA LEU A 40 22.47 20.73 -1.98
C LEU A 40 22.00 21.72 -0.90
N CYS A 41 22.85 22.10 0.06
CA CYS A 41 22.51 23.14 1.03
C CYS A 41 22.22 24.49 0.36
N GLU A 42 23.04 24.89 -0.62
CA GLU A 42 22.90 26.16 -1.35
C GLU A 42 21.63 26.15 -2.24
N GLN A 43 21.44 25.08 -3.03
CA GLN A 43 20.30 24.96 -3.96
C GLN A 43 18.96 24.87 -3.25
N MET A 44 18.87 24.05 -2.19
CA MET A 44 17.62 23.81 -1.46
C MET A 44 17.42 24.76 -0.29
N ARG A 45 18.39 25.64 0.00
CA ARG A 45 18.38 26.62 1.11
C ARG A 45 18.08 25.98 2.47
N VAL A 46 18.75 24.87 2.74
CA VAL A 46 18.62 24.11 3.99
C VAL A 46 19.95 23.96 4.69
N SER A 47 19.91 23.65 5.98
CA SER A 47 21.12 23.44 6.76
C SER A 47 21.83 22.13 6.40
N ARG A 48 23.13 22.05 6.68
CA ARG A 48 23.93 20.84 6.51
C ARG A 48 23.37 19.64 7.29
N ALA A 49 22.81 19.89 8.47
CA ALA A 49 22.16 18.87 9.27
C ALA A 49 20.94 18.26 8.58
N VAL A 50 20.16 19.06 7.87
CA VAL A 50 19.01 18.62 7.09
C VAL A 50 19.47 17.74 5.92
N VAL A 51 20.48 18.18 5.16
CA VAL A 51 21.03 17.42 4.02
C VAL A 51 21.59 16.09 4.47
N ASN A 52 22.48 16.08 5.47
CA ASN A 52 23.10 14.84 5.97
C ASN A 52 22.07 13.89 6.57
N GLY A 53 21.13 14.41 7.34
CA GLY A 53 20.05 13.60 7.89
C GLY A 53 19.13 13.02 6.82
N GLY A 54 18.89 13.77 5.73
CA GLY A 54 18.09 13.31 4.59
C GLY A 54 18.82 12.26 3.74
N ILE A 55 20.10 12.48 3.43
CA ILE A 55 20.94 11.51 2.70
C ILE A 55 21.05 10.20 3.50
N SER A 56 21.30 10.28 4.83
CA SER A 56 21.37 9.10 5.68
C SER A 56 20.06 8.32 5.70
N GLU A 57 18.92 9.01 5.71
CA GLU A 57 17.59 8.39 5.66
C GLU A 57 17.35 7.71 4.32
N LEU A 58 17.67 8.36 3.19
CA LEU A 58 17.53 7.78 1.85
C LEU A 58 18.48 6.60 1.62
N ALA A 59 19.69 6.64 2.22
CA ALA A 59 20.61 5.51 2.20
C ALA A 59 20.06 4.33 3.01
N ARG A 60 19.51 4.58 4.21
CA ARG A 60 18.84 3.57 5.03
C ARG A 60 17.65 2.94 4.29
N GLN A 61 16.94 3.71 3.52
CA GLN A 61 15.82 3.25 2.68
C GLN A 61 16.27 2.58 1.37
N GLY A 62 17.57 2.45 1.10
CA GLY A 62 18.11 1.80 -0.08
C GLY A 62 17.98 2.59 -1.39
N PHE A 63 17.67 3.89 -1.34
CA PHE A 63 17.63 4.74 -2.53
C PHE A 63 18.98 5.34 -2.89
N LEU A 64 19.84 5.54 -1.91
CA LEU A 64 21.16 6.14 -2.09
C LEU A 64 22.25 5.24 -1.51
N GLU A 65 23.44 5.37 -2.07
CA GLU A 65 24.67 4.79 -1.53
C GLU A 65 25.71 5.90 -1.38
N VAL A 66 26.32 5.95 -0.18
CA VAL A 66 27.35 6.94 0.16
C VAL A 66 28.72 6.29 0.03
N HIS A 67 29.51 6.73 -0.95
CA HIS A 67 30.91 6.30 -1.11
C HIS A 67 31.85 7.32 -0.49
N PRO A 68 32.59 6.98 0.59
CA PRO A 68 33.50 7.90 1.25
C PRO A 68 34.49 8.55 0.26
N ARG A 69 34.59 9.87 0.28
CA ARG A 69 35.43 10.68 -0.59
C ARG A 69 35.09 10.69 -2.08
N GLN A 70 34.11 9.89 -2.50
CA GLN A 70 33.68 9.80 -3.92
C GLN A 70 32.35 10.50 -4.16
N GLY A 71 31.46 10.50 -3.17
CA GLY A 71 30.15 11.15 -3.22
C GLY A 71 28.98 10.21 -2.94
N THR A 72 27.78 10.70 -3.18
CA THR A 72 26.53 9.97 -2.98
C THR A 72 25.92 9.65 -4.35
N TYR A 73 25.44 8.42 -4.51
CA TYR A 73 24.91 7.91 -5.79
C TYR A 73 23.53 7.33 -5.58
N VAL A 74 22.70 7.41 -6.62
CA VAL A 74 21.39 6.72 -6.68
C VAL A 74 21.63 5.24 -6.91
N THR A 75 21.05 4.38 -6.07
CA THR A 75 21.19 2.93 -6.19
C THR A 75 20.19 2.34 -7.18
N ASP A 76 20.41 1.11 -7.59
CA ASP A 76 19.35 0.26 -8.12
C ASP A 76 18.49 -0.27 -6.96
N TYR A 77 17.52 0.52 -6.53
CA TYR A 77 16.66 0.18 -5.41
C TYR A 77 15.79 -1.07 -5.65
N ARG A 78 15.64 -1.53 -6.89
CA ARG A 78 14.94 -2.78 -7.19
C ARG A 78 15.76 -3.99 -6.79
N ARG A 79 17.09 -3.88 -6.82
CA ARG A 79 18.04 -4.93 -6.42
C ARG A 79 18.51 -4.79 -4.99
N ASN A 80 18.75 -3.55 -4.56
CA ASN A 80 19.39 -3.22 -3.28
C ASN A 80 18.39 -2.69 -2.23
N GLY A 81 17.11 -2.59 -2.59
CA GLY A 81 16.07 -2.14 -1.69
C GLY A 81 15.76 -3.13 -0.57
N ASN A 82 15.12 -2.62 0.45
CA ASN A 82 14.69 -3.36 1.63
C ASN A 82 13.21 -3.05 1.96
N MET A 83 12.73 -3.46 3.13
CA MET A 83 11.35 -3.20 3.54
C MET A 83 11.06 -1.69 3.64
N ASP A 84 12.02 -0.87 4.05
CA ASP A 84 11.85 0.59 4.10
C ASP A 84 11.71 1.19 2.70
N THR A 85 12.42 0.65 1.71
CA THR A 85 12.26 1.01 0.28
C THR A 85 10.83 0.72 -0.18
N LEU A 86 10.33 -0.49 0.10
CA LEU A 86 8.96 -0.86 -0.26
C LEU A 86 7.95 0.07 0.39
N LEU A 87 8.08 0.34 1.68
CA LEU A 87 7.19 1.25 2.40
C LEU A 87 7.26 2.68 1.84
N ALA A 88 8.44 3.14 1.46
CA ALA A 88 8.62 4.44 0.83
C ALA A 88 7.95 4.50 -0.54
N LEU A 89 8.13 3.47 -1.38
CA LEU A 89 7.45 3.33 -2.68
C LEU A 89 5.92 3.36 -2.52
N LEU A 90 5.38 2.59 -1.59
CA LEU A 90 3.94 2.51 -1.35
C LEU A 90 3.33 3.83 -0.83
N ARG A 91 4.13 4.66 -0.16
CA ARG A 91 3.72 5.98 0.37
C ARG A 91 3.97 7.12 -0.60
N TYR A 92 4.88 6.94 -1.55
CA TYR A 92 5.40 7.99 -2.41
C TYR A 92 4.32 8.65 -3.27
N ASN A 93 3.34 7.90 -3.66
CA ASN A 93 2.41 8.35 -4.67
C ASN A 93 1.55 9.53 -4.22
N GLY A 94 2.05 10.68 -4.01
CA GLY A 94 1.36 11.96 -3.90
C GLY A 94 -0.16 11.99 -4.20
N GLY A 95 -0.80 10.82 -4.13
CA GLY A 95 -2.23 10.55 -4.32
C GLY A 95 -2.62 10.03 -5.70
N VAL A 96 -1.72 9.95 -6.68
CA VAL A 96 -2.08 9.49 -8.03
C VAL A 96 -1.21 8.29 -8.42
N LEU A 97 -1.73 7.09 -8.17
CA LEU A 97 -1.13 5.85 -8.69
C LEU A 97 -1.36 5.79 -10.20
N GLY A 98 -0.28 5.67 -10.98
CA GLY A 98 -0.35 5.40 -12.41
C GLY A 98 -0.88 3.98 -12.70
N LYS A 99 -1.17 3.70 -13.94
CA LYS A 99 -1.75 2.41 -14.35
C LYS A 99 -0.87 1.22 -14.00
N GLU A 100 0.43 1.32 -14.23
CA GLU A 100 1.39 0.24 -13.99
C GLU A 100 1.61 -0.02 -12.48
N GLU A 101 1.62 1.04 -11.65
CA GLU A 101 1.70 0.87 -10.21
C GLU A 101 0.43 0.22 -9.64
N ILE A 102 -0.75 0.63 -10.09
CA ILE A 102 -2.02 0.01 -9.69
C ILE A 102 -2.00 -1.48 -10.05
N ARG A 103 -1.60 -1.82 -11.27
CA ARG A 103 -1.48 -3.19 -11.72
C ARG A 103 -0.53 -3.99 -10.83
N SER A 104 0.67 -3.46 -10.58
CA SER A 104 1.67 -4.14 -9.74
C SER A 104 1.18 -4.38 -8.31
N ILE A 105 0.46 -3.40 -7.73
CA ILE A 105 -0.15 -3.55 -6.39
C ILE A 105 -1.23 -4.63 -6.40
N LEU A 106 -2.09 -4.67 -7.43
CA LEU A 106 -3.16 -5.67 -7.54
C LEU A 106 -2.60 -7.08 -7.76
N GLU A 107 -1.54 -7.25 -8.55
CA GLU A 107 -0.85 -8.53 -8.75
C GLU A 107 -0.26 -9.06 -7.44
N VAL A 108 0.41 -8.22 -6.66
CA VAL A 108 0.92 -8.61 -5.33
C VAL A 108 -0.23 -8.92 -4.37
N ARG A 109 -1.27 -8.09 -4.37
CA ARG A 109 -2.47 -8.31 -3.56
C ARG A 109 -3.12 -9.64 -3.88
N GLN A 110 -3.24 -10.03 -5.16
CA GLN A 110 -3.77 -11.32 -5.59
C GLN A 110 -3.04 -12.49 -4.93
N GLY A 111 -1.70 -12.50 -4.99
CA GLY A 111 -0.89 -13.52 -4.32
C GLY A 111 -1.09 -13.56 -2.80
N LEU A 112 -1.16 -12.39 -2.15
CA LEU A 112 -1.41 -12.28 -0.71
C LEU A 112 -2.82 -12.77 -0.33
N GLU A 113 -3.84 -12.45 -1.13
CA GLU A 113 -5.22 -12.89 -0.87
C GLU A 113 -5.39 -14.39 -1.06
N HIS A 114 -4.81 -14.99 -2.10
CA HIS A 114 -4.78 -16.44 -2.28
C HIS A 114 -4.20 -17.14 -1.05
N MET A 115 -3.04 -16.71 -0.59
CA MET A 115 -2.39 -17.26 0.59
C MET A 115 -3.24 -17.08 1.85
N THR A 116 -3.76 -15.86 2.05
CA THR A 116 -4.56 -15.49 3.21
C THR A 116 -5.82 -16.35 3.31
N VAL A 117 -6.61 -16.39 2.23
CA VAL A 117 -7.89 -17.10 2.19
C VAL A 117 -7.69 -18.61 2.31
N SER A 118 -6.72 -19.17 1.59
CA SER A 118 -6.41 -20.61 1.71
C SER A 118 -6.06 -21.02 3.14
N ARG A 119 -5.20 -20.22 3.80
CA ARG A 119 -4.82 -20.49 5.19
C ARG A 119 -5.96 -20.28 6.17
N ALA A 120 -6.77 -19.23 6.00
CA ALA A 120 -7.92 -18.98 6.86
C ALA A 120 -8.94 -20.12 6.75
N ILE A 121 -9.19 -20.64 5.55
CA ILE A 121 -10.04 -21.80 5.34
C ILE A 121 -9.51 -23.04 6.07
N ASP A 122 -8.19 -23.26 6.09
CA ASP A 122 -7.61 -24.42 6.77
C ASP A 122 -7.57 -24.30 8.29
N CYS A 123 -7.23 -23.12 8.79
CA CYS A 123 -6.78 -22.96 10.17
C CYS A 123 -7.81 -22.28 11.07
N ALA A 124 -8.71 -21.44 10.50
CA ALA A 124 -9.63 -20.67 11.32
C ALA A 124 -10.73 -21.53 11.92
N SER A 125 -11.09 -21.23 13.19
CA SER A 125 -12.28 -21.80 13.82
C SER A 125 -13.55 -21.27 13.13
N GLU A 126 -14.64 -22.03 13.24
CA GLU A 126 -15.94 -21.61 12.71
C GLU A 126 -16.40 -20.28 13.32
N GLU A 127 -16.26 -20.13 14.63
CA GLU A 127 -16.55 -18.88 15.33
C GLU A 127 -15.70 -17.70 14.81
N GLY A 128 -14.41 -17.94 14.55
CA GLY A 128 -13.51 -16.94 13.97
C GLY A 128 -13.99 -16.46 12.61
N LEU A 129 -14.39 -17.38 11.74
CA LEU A 129 -14.94 -17.07 10.42
C LEU A 129 -16.28 -16.33 10.52
N LEU A 130 -17.18 -16.78 11.38
CA LEU A 130 -18.49 -16.13 11.57
C LEU A 130 -18.35 -14.67 12.05
N ARG A 131 -17.37 -14.40 12.91
CA ARG A 131 -17.10 -13.02 13.38
C ARG A 131 -16.70 -12.05 12.27
N LEU A 132 -16.20 -12.52 11.14
CA LEU A 132 -15.88 -11.66 9.98
C LEU A 132 -17.15 -11.08 9.34
N GLY A 133 -18.31 -11.69 9.51
CA GLY A 133 -19.59 -11.19 9.00
C GLY A 133 -19.90 -9.76 9.45
N ARG A 134 -19.43 -9.36 10.65
CA ARG A 134 -19.56 -7.98 11.15
C ARG A 134 -19.06 -6.90 10.19
N TYR A 135 -18.03 -7.19 9.39
CA TYR A 135 -17.51 -6.25 8.41
C TYR A 135 -18.44 -6.09 7.23
N LEU A 136 -19.12 -7.17 6.82
CA LEU A 136 -20.12 -7.10 5.77
C LEU A 136 -21.37 -6.35 6.24
N ASP A 137 -21.82 -6.63 7.49
CA ASP A 137 -22.94 -5.91 8.11
C ASP A 137 -22.64 -4.39 8.16
N ALA A 138 -21.42 -4.01 8.54
CA ALA A 138 -20.98 -2.61 8.60
C ALA A 138 -21.01 -1.89 7.24
N LEU A 139 -20.89 -2.61 6.12
CA LEU A 139 -21.01 -2.05 4.77
C LEU A 139 -22.47 -1.83 4.31
N THR A 140 -23.45 -2.34 5.05
CA THR A 140 -24.87 -2.26 4.68
C THR A 140 -25.70 -1.37 5.60
N ILE A 141 -25.12 -0.83 6.68
CA ILE A 141 -25.81 0.07 7.60
C ILE A 141 -26.34 1.33 6.90
N THR A 142 -27.39 1.91 7.43
CA THR A 142 -28.01 3.14 6.89
C THR A 142 -27.77 4.30 7.87
N PRO A 143 -27.19 5.44 7.42
CA PRO A 143 -26.66 5.70 6.08
C PRO A 143 -25.44 4.84 5.72
N LEU A 144 -25.23 4.56 4.43
CA LEU A 144 -24.07 3.81 3.97
C LEU A 144 -22.77 4.51 4.36
N PRO A 145 -21.70 3.77 4.70
CA PRO A 145 -20.41 4.36 5.01
C PRO A 145 -19.84 5.13 3.82
N SER A 146 -19.04 6.16 4.08
CA SER A 146 -18.26 6.85 3.05
C SER A 146 -17.28 5.89 2.36
N SER A 147 -16.79 6.26 1.18
CA SER A 147 -15.78 5.44 0.47
C SER A 147 -14.53 5.17 1.32
N THR A 148 -14.12 6.12 2.15
CA THR A 148 -12.98 5.96 3.06
C THR A 148 -13.29 4.95 4.17
N GLN A 149 -14.44 5.09 4.84
CA GLN A 149 -14.86 4.14 5.86
C GLN A 149 -15.04 2.73 5.30
N ALA A 150 -15.64 2.60 4.11
CA ALA A 150 -15.80 1.32 3.44
C ALA A 150 -14.45 0.65 3.10
N ALA A 151 -13.45 1.44 2.68
CA ALA A 151 -12.09 0.95 2.41
C ALA A 151 -11.39 0.47 3.69
N ASP A 152 -11.55 1.17 4.81
CA ASP A 152 -11.01 0.75 6.11
C ASP A 152 -11.68 -0.53 6.62
N ILE A 153 -12.99 -0.68 6.42
CA ILE A 153 -13.74 -1.91 6.74
C ILE A 153 -13.21 -3.08 5.89
N ALA A 154 -13.06 -2.88 4.59
CA ALA A 154 -12.52 -3.90 3.69
C ALA A 154 -11.10 -4.30 4.07
N PHE A 155 -10.24 -3.34 4.40
CA PHE A 155 -8.90 -3.63 4.88
C PHE A 155 -8.93 -4.47 6.16
N SER A 156 -9.77 -4.10 7.13
CA SER A 156 -9.89 -4.81 8.41
C SER A 156 -10.39 -6.26 8.23
N PHE A 157 -11.34 -6.49 7.33
CA PHE A 157 -11.80 -7.83 6.98
C PHE A 157 -10.65 -8.71 6.46
N HIS A 158 -9.91 -8.24 5.45
CA HIS A 158 -8.82 -9.01 4.89
C HIS A 158 -7.64 -9.16 5.87
N HIS A 159 -7.37 -8.15 6.69
CA HIS A 159 -6.33 -8.24 7.72
C HIS A 159 -6.69 -9.27 8.79
N ASP A 160 -7.92 -9.30 9.29
CA ASP A 160 -8.36 -10.32 10.24
C ASP A 160 -8.30 -11.73 9.65
N LEU A 161 -8.58 -11.89 8.34
CA LEU A 161 -8.35 -13.15 7.64
C LEU A 161 -6.88 -13.61 7.72
N THR A 162 -5.91 -12.68 7.62
CA THR A 162 -4.48 -13.05 7.75
C THR A 162 -4.17 -13.58 9.15
N ILE A 163 -4.77 -12.98 10.18
CA ILE A 163 -4.60 -13.40 11.58
C ILE A 163 -5.20 -14.79 11.79
N LEU A 164 -6.44 -15.01 11.31
CA LEU A 164 -7.13 -16.29 11.41
C LEU A 164 -6.41 -17.42 10.69
N GLY A 165 -5.64 -17.12 9.65
CA GLY A 165 -4.79 -18.08 8.94
C GLY A 165 -3.56 -18.56 9.70
N GLY A 166 -3.28 -18.00 10.91
CA GLY A 166 -2.24 -18.46 11.83
C GLY A 166 -0.79 -18.27 11.38
N ASN A 167 -0.54 -17.52 10.31
CA ASN A 167 0.81 -17.15 9.90
C ASN A 167 1.25 -15.88 10.63
N GLN A 168 2.34 -15.93 11.37
CA GLN A 168 2.81 -14.80 12.19
C GLN A 168 3.34 -13.61 11.38
N ILE A 169 3.79 -13.82 10.16
CA ILE A 169 4.42 -12.79 9.30
C ILE A 169 3.41 -12.16 8.34
N LEU A 170 2.46 -12.96 7.85
CA LEU A 170 1.49 -12.50 6.86
C LEU A 170 0.68 -11.27 7.29
N PRO A 171 0.20 -11.13 8.54
CA PRO A 171 -0.48 -9.91 9.00
C PRO A 171 0.40 -8.66 8.93
N LEU A 172 1.71 -8.80 9.21
CA LEU A 172 2.67 -7.69 9.14
C LEU A 172 2.91 -7.24 7.71
N ILE A 173 3.09 -8.21 6.78
CA ILE A 173 3.22 -7.93 5.35
C ILE A 173 1.93 -7.25 4.87
N TYR A 174 0.76 -7.80 5.19
CA TYR A 174 -0.52 -7.24 4.77
C TYR A 174 -0.74 -5.82 5.31
N SER A 175 -0.36 -5.56 6.57
CA SER A 175 -0.42 -4.23 7.18
C SER A 175 0.43 -3.19 6.44
N SER A 176 1.58 -3.59 5.86
CA SER A 176 2.43 -2.68 5.09
C SER A 176 1.74 -2.21 3.78
N PHE A 177 0.77 -2.98 3.29
CA PHE A 177 -0.04 -2.64 2.11
C PHE A 177 -1.30 -1.83 2.44
N LYS A 178 -1.52 -1.41 3.70
CA LYS A 178 -2.74 -0.67 4.09
C LYS A 178 -2.98 0.56 3.22
N VAL A 179 -1.98 1.41 3.09
CA VAL A 179 -2.11 2.68 2.35
C VAL A 179 -2.49 2.47 0.89
N PRO A 180 -1.77 1.69 0.08
CA PRO A 180 -2.15 1.46 -1.31
C PRO A 180 -3.47 0.70 -1.45
N CYS A 181 -3.73 -0.32 -0.65
CA CYS A 181 -4.99 -1.08 -0.75
C CYS A 181 -6.21 -0.21 -0.43
N THR A 182 -6.17 0.58 0.66
CA THR A 182 -7.28 1.49 0.99
C THR A 182 -7.48 2.55 -0.09
N ALA A 183 -6.40 3.09 -0.68
CA ALA A 183 -6.51 4.04 -1.80
C ALA A 183 -7.23 3.42 -3.01
N LEU A 184 -6.94 2.16 -3.35
CA LEU A 184 -7.61 1.46 -4.45
C LEU A 184 -9.08 1.15 -4.14
N TRP A 185 -9.42 0.74 -2.91
CA TRP A 185 -10.82 0.55 -2.51
C TRP A 185 -11.61 1.86 -2.46
N ILE A 186 -10.99 2.97 -2.04
CA ILE A 186 -11.63 4.29 -2.11
C ILE A 186 -11.99 4.65 -3.56
N ARG A 187 -11.06 4.43 -4.51
CA ARG A 187 -11.32 4.64 -5.94
C ARG A 187 -12.45 3.74 -6.44
N PHE A 188 -12.39 2.45 -6.09
CA PHE A 188 -13.45 1.50 -6.44
C PHE A 188 -14.82 1.95 -5.93
N CYS A 189 -14.91 2.31 -4.64
CA CYS A 189 -16.17 2.77 -4.04
C CYS A 189 -16.69 4.07 -4.65
N ARG A 190 -15.80 5.01 -5.01
CA ARG A 190 -16.20 6.25 -5.69
C ARG A 190 -16.78 5.99 -7.07
N LYS A 191 -16.24 5.01 -7.80
CA LYS A 191 -16.64 4.71 -9.17
C LYS A 191 -17.85 3.76 -9.23
N TYR A 192 -17.90 2.75 -8.40
CA TYR A 192 -18.87 1.66 -8.46
C TYR A 192 -19.80 1.57 -7.24
N GLY A 193 -19.55 2.37 -6.22
CA GLY A 193 -20.33 2.43 -4.99
C GLY A 193 -19.94 1.37 -3.94
N VAL A 194 -20.27 1.66 -2.68
CA VAL A 194 -20.02 0.76 -1.54
C VAL A 194 -20.75 -0.57 -1.68
N LYS A 195 -21.95 -0.56 -2.27
CA LYS A 195 -22.72 -1.80 -2.53
C LYS A 195 -21.98 -2.77 -3.46
N ALA A 196 -21.19 -2.27 -4.41
CA ALA A 196 -20.38 -3.13 -5.28
C ALA A 196 -19.24 -3.78 -4.49
N LEU A 197 -18.57 -3.02 -3.63
CA LEU A 197 -17.55 -3.57 -2.73
C LEU A 197 -18.14 -4.63 -1.80
N HIS A 198 -19.30 -4.36 -1.19
CA HIS A 198 -19.99 -5.34 -0.36
C HIS A 198 -20.27 -6.65 -1.11
N ARG A 199 -20.81 -6.59 -2.33
CA ARG A 199 -21.08 -7.81 -3.14
C ARG A 199 -19.82 -8.64 -3.39
N ASN A 200 -18.69 -7.96 -3.69
CA ASN A 200 -17.42 -8.65 -3.94
C ASN A 200 -16.91 -9.34 -2.67
N MET A 201 -16.99 -8.66 -1.55
CA MET A 201 -16.58 -9.21 -0.24
C MET A 201 -17.51 -10.32 0.24
N ASP A 202 -18.83 -10.16 0.08
CA ASP A 202 -19.80 -11.17 0.48
C ASP A 202 -19.62 -12.46 -0.31
N LYS A 203 -19.44 -12.37 -1.64
CA LYS A 203 -19.19 -13.56 -2.47
C LYS A 203 -17.93 -14.30 -2.02
N LEU A 204 -16.84 -13.61 -1.72
CA LEU A 204 -15.64 -14.21 -1.16
C LEU A 204 -15.91 -14.87 0.21
N TYR A 205 -16.61 -14.16 1.09
CA TYR A 205 -16.94 -14.64 2.41
C TYR A 205 -17.80 -15.91 2.38
N GLN A 206 -18.75 -16.03 1.43
CA GLN A 206 -19.54 -17.24 1.25
C GLN A 206 -18.68 -18.47 0.87
N PHE A 207 -17.67 -18.30 0.02
CA PHE A 207 -16.71 -19.37 -0.27
C PHE A 207 -15.90 -19.77 0.97
N ILE A 208 -15.47 -18.78 1.75
CA ILE A 208 -14.70 -19.01 2.99
C ILE A 208 -15.53 -19.81 4.00
N LEU A 209 -16.80 -19.44 4.22
CA LEU A 209 -17.70 -20.14 5.13
C LEU A 209 -17.95 -21.60 4.72
N ARG A 210 -18.02 -21.85 3.40
CA ARG A 210 -18.18 -23.20 2.85
C ARG A 210 -16.88 -24.00 2.79
N ARG A 211 -15.77 -23.40 3.21
CA ARG A 211 -14.43 -24.00 3.09
C ARG A 211 -14.04 -24.32 1.64
N ASP A 212 -14.62 -23.62 0.67
CA ASP A 212 -14.37 -23.83 -0.76
C ASP A 212 -13.17 -23.01 -1.23
N LYS A 213 -11.98 -23.62 -1.15
CA LYS A 213 -10.73 -22.96 -1.59
C LYS A 213 -10.70 -22.68 -3.09
N GLN A 214 -11.24 -23.61 -3.90
CA GLN A 214 -11.20 -23.45 -5.36
C GLN A 214 -12.13 -22.34 -5.81
N GLY A 215 -13.35 -22.28 -5.28
CA GLY A 215 -14.27 -21.21 -5.53
C GLY A 215 -13.76 -19.86 -5.05
N ALA A 216 -13.14 -19.80 -3.86
CA ALA A 216 -12.52 -18.59 -3.32
C ALA A 216 -11.37 -18.10 -4.21
N ALA A 217 -10.47 -18.99 -4.63
CA ALA A 217 -9.35 -18.66 -5.50
C ALA A 217 -9.84 -18.12 -6.86
N ALA A 218 -10.75 -18.84 -7.50
CA ALA A 218 -11.33 -18.41 -8.78
C ALA A 218 -12.01 -17.03 -8.67
N TRP A 219 -12.69 -16.76 -7.55
CA TRP A 219 -13.32 -15.46 -7.32
C TRP A 219 -12.31 -14.33 -7.09
N ILE A 220 -11.20 -14.60 -6.36
CA ILE A 220 -10.11 -13.64 -6.20
C ILE A 220 -9.55 -13.24 -7.58
N ASP A 221 -9.29 -14.23 -8.44
CA ASP A 221 -8.78 -13.99 -9.79
C ASP A 221 -9.79 -13.16 -10.61
N GLU A 222 -11.08 -13.52 -10.56
CA GLU A 222 -12.14 -12.86 -11.31
C GLU A 222 -12.25 -11.36 -10.93
N TYR A 223 -12.43 -11.04 -9.65
CA TYR A 223 -12.67 -9.62 -9.29
C TYR A 223 -11.42 -8.74 -9.37
N LEU A 224 -10.22 -9.31 -9.22
CA LEU A 224 -8.99 -8.55 -9.41
C LEU A 224 -8.69 -8.34 -10.90
N GLU A 225 -8.93 -9.35 -11.75
CA GLU A 225 -8.80 -9.17 -13.20
C GLU A 225 -9.84 -8.15 -13.74
N GLU A 226 -11.07 -8.15 -13.21
CA GLU A 226 -12.06 -7.12 -13.52
C GLU A 226 -11.57 -5.70 -13.13
N ALA A 227 -10.85 -5.58 -12.01
CA ALA A 227 -10.26 -4.30 -11.59
C ALA A 227 -9.06 -3.88 -12.45
N ILE A 228 -8.31 -4.83 -13.03
CA ILE A 228 -7.13 -4.58 -13.85
C ILE A 228 -7.50 -4.35 -15.31
N ARG A 229 -8.35 -5.18 -15.93
CA ARG A 229 -8.62 -5.20 -17.38
C ARG A 229 -10.07 -5.27 -17.74
N GLY A 230 -10.95 -5.61 -16.81
CA GLY A 230 -12.37 -5.86 -17.04
C GLY A 230 -13.22 -4.61 -16.99
N SER A 231 -14.51 -4.81 -16.75
CA SER A 231 -15.54 -3.74 -16.70
C SER A 231 -15.45 -2.87 -15.43
N GLN A 232 -14.77 -3.35 -14.39
CA GLN A 232 -14.61 -2.66 -13.11
C GLN A 232 -13.22 -2.05 -12.90
N GLN A 233 -12.61 -1.57 -13.97
CA GLN A 233 -11.29 -0.93 -13.90
C GLN A 233 -11.28 0.27 -12.94
N ILE A 234 -10.22 0.35 -12.13
CA ILE A 234 -10.01 1.41 -11.14
C ILE A 234 -8.94 2.43 -11.56
N TYR A 235 -8.52 2.38 -12.81
CA TYR A 235 -7.69 3.44 -13.39
C TYR A 235 -8.51 4.72 -13.56
N GLU A 236 -7.86 5.86 -13.40
CA GLU A 236 -8.42 7.12 -13.90
C GLU A 236 -8.28 7.14 -15.43
N ALA A 237 -9.36 7.62 -16.08
CA ALA A 237 -9.38 7.81 -17.53
C ALA A 237 -8.44 8.97 -17.90
#